data_85616afc6229c4f424a622ddfeee72f6
#
_entry.id   85616afc6229c4f424a622ddfeee72f6
#
_cell.length_a   1.000
_cell.length_b   1.000
_cell.length_c   1.000
_cell.angle_alpha   90.00
_cell.angle_beta   90.00
_cell.angle_gamma   90.00
#
_symmetry.space_group_name_H-M   'P 1'
#
loop_
_entity.id
_entity.type
_entity.pdbx_description
1 polymer ?
#
loop_
_entity_poly.entity_id
_entity_poly.type
_entity_poly.pdbx_seq_one_letter_code
_entity_poly.pdbx_strand_id
1 'polypeptide(L)'
;MRYLFVFFFFVSGSNLIGQHLLVPTARTLIDNELTITFDISQNVTLHSDVKVIIRNKKGNIVFPVEITGDLKNLKSGNKKQIICKLNPKDKIKNKFSVVLSINPSLDSTIIYPKDHNYGFVIDQENEIYRTIKIGNQIWMAENLRKTHFNTGEKINFIAEKENLKPSANSFFTAYNFDSLTYKKKGFYYSWQVVNDKRGICPLGWHIPKDSEWKVLAKELKNEKIVFKLTENNSSHWKNIEIDSLNQNSTGFTAIPTGLMKEDGSFKDTYTSCYWWSNSHFYDNFSCYFNIDLKTKNHAHQNGNQNLGMPIRCVKD
;
A
#
# COMPACT_ATOMS: atom_id res chain seq x y z
N MET A 1 38.27 -16.67 -11.89
CA MET A 1 38.62 -15.38 -11.28
C MET A 1 37.29 -14.64 -10.96
N ARG A 2 36.91 -14.63 -9.68
CA ARG A 2 35.64 -14.08 -9.20
C ARG A 2 35.85 -12.61 -8.88
N TYR A 3 35.20 -11.70 -9.62
CA TYR A 3 35.25 -10.26 -9.32
C TYR A 3 34.14 -9.92 -8.32
N LEU A 4 34.55 -9.54 -7.11
CA LEU A 4 33.72 -8.96 -6.07
C LEU A 4 33.60 -7.47 -6.37
N PHE A 5 32.47 -7.01 -6.93
CA PHE A 5 32.20 -5.58 -7.06
C PHE A 5 31.38 -5.11 -5.86
N VAL A 6 32.03 -4.43 -4.94
CA VAL A 6 31.39 -3.69 -3.84
C VAL A 6 31.15 -2.27 -4.33
N PHE A 7 29.89 -1.90 -4.60
CA PHE A 7 29.53 -0.52 -4.82
C PHE A 7 28.98 0.07 -3.51
N PHE A 8 29.72 1.00 -2.93
CA PHE A 8 29.25 1.84 -1.84
C PHE A 8 28.40 2.98 -2.42
N PHE A 9 27.11 3.00 -2.13
CA PHE A 9 26.29 4.18 -2.26
C PHE A 9 26.11 4.78 -0.87
N PHE A 10 26.74 5.94 -0.65
CA PHE A 10 26.40 6.80 0.48
C PHE A 10 25.03 7.43 0.20
N VAL A 11 24.01 7.03 0.94
CA VAL A 11 22.75 7.76 1.02
C VAL A 11 22.83 8.63 2.25
N SER A 12 22.93 9.95 2.02
CA SER A 12 22.81 10.97 3.08
C SER A 12 21.47 10.81 3.79
N GLY A 13 21.52 10.73 5.13
CA GLY A 13 20.35 10.46 5.96
C GLY A 13 19.26 11.51 5.82
N SER A 14 18.13 11.05 5.34
CA SER A 14 16.83 11.62 5.68
C SER A 14 16.09 10.57 6.50
N ASN A 15 15.70 10.89 7.73
CA ASN A 15 14.87 10.06 8.58
C ASN A 15 13.50 9.87 7.90
N LEU A 16 13.38 8.82 7.10
CA LEU A 16 12.12 8.33 6.61
C LEU A 16 11.42 7.63 7.77
N ILE A 17 10.29 8.16 8.18
CA ILE A 17 9.45 7.57 9.22
C ILE A 17 9.14 6.11 8.83
N GLY A 18 9.79 5.16 9.53
CA GLY A 18 9.42 3.76 9.55
C GLY A 18 10.07 2.81 8.55
N GLN A 19 11.01 3.22 7.69
CA GLN A 19 11.78 2.29 6.84
C GLN A 19 13.27 2.32 7.19
N HIS A 20 13.81 1.18 7.62
CA HIS A 20 15.25 0.99 7.70
C HIS A 20 15.73 0.29 6.42
N LEU A 21 16.48 1.00 5.60
CA LEU A 21 17.17 0.39 4.47
C LEU A 21 18.30 -0.50 4.98
N LEU A 22 18.26 -1.77 4.61
CA LEU A 22 19.38 -2.69 4.83
C LEU A 22 20.31 -2.66 3.62
N VAL A 23 21.59 -2.52 3.88
CA VAL A 23 22.58 -2.57 2.81
C VAL A 23 23.05 -4.02 2.67
N PRO A 24 22.85 -4.66 1.50
CA PRO A 24 23.39 -6.00 1.25
C PRO A 24 24.90 -5.98 1.33
N THR A 25 25.49 -6.84 2.15
CA THR A 25 26.94 -7.00 2.29
C THR A 25 27.54 -7.90 1.20
N ALA A 26 26.76 -8.84 0.67
CA ALA A 26 27.14 -9.67 -0.46
C ALA A 26 25.93 -10.12 -1.27
N ARG A 27 26.16 -10.45 -2.56
CA ARG A 27 25.15 -10.98 -3.48
C ARG A 27 25.79 -12.03 -4.38
N THR A 28 25.14 -13.18 -4.50
CA THR A 28 25.60 -14.26 -5.39
C THR A 28 24.41 -14.78 -6.20
N LEU A 29 24.55 -14.86 -7.51
CA LEU A 29 23.53 -15.43 -8.41
C LEU A 29 24.13 -16.68 -9.08
N ILE A 30 23.55 -17.85 -8.79
CA ILE A 30 23.90 -19.15 -9.35
C ILE A 30 22.60 -19.84 -9.74
N ASP A 31 22.52 -20.34 -10.98
CA ASP A 31 21.40 -21.15 -11.47
C ASP A 31 19.99 -20.56 -11.18
N ASN A 32 19.82 -19.24 -11.36
CA ASN A 32 18.61 -18.48 -11.05
C ASN A 32 18.27 -18.39 -9.55
N GLU A 33 19.18 -18.75 -8.68
CA GLU A 33 19.06 -18.53 -7.25
C GLU A 33 19.94 -17.35 -6.83
N LEU A 34 19.30 -16.29 -6.32
CA LEU A 34 19.97 -15.09 -5.82
C LEU A 34 20.07 -15.17 -4.31
N THR A 35 21.26 -15.37 -3.79
CA THR A 35 21.56 -15.27 -2.36
C THR A 35 21.99 -13.84 -2.02
N ILE A 36 21.34 -13.23 -1.05
CA ILE A 36 21.61 -11.88 -0.57
C ILE A 36 22.02 -12.00 0.90
N THR A 37 23.23 -11.52 1.22
CA THR A 37 23.73 -11.47 2.60
C THR A 37 23.68 -10.03 3.11
N PHE A 38 23.28 -9.81 4.36
CA PHE A 38 23.17 -8.51 4.99
C PHE A 38 23.41 -8.60 6.50
N ASP A 39 23.72 -7.46 7.12
CA ASP A 39 23.92 -7.35 8.56
C ASP A 39 22.83 -6.51 9.20
N ILE A 40 22.50 -6.81 10.44
CA ILE A 40 21.53 -6.05 11.26
C ILE A 40 22.26 -5.59 12.51
N SER A 41 22.43 -4.26 12.63
CA SER A 41 23.17 -3.65 13.74
C SER A 41 22.37 -3.54 15.05
N GLN A 42 21.04 -3.52 14.97
CA GLN A 42 20.15 -3.37 16.13
C GLN A 42 19.01 -4.38 16.06
N ASN A 43 18.48 -4.77 17.21
CA ASN A 43 17.30 -5.62 17.26
C ASN A 43 16.11 -4.88 16.60
N VAL A 44 15.53 -5.53 15.63
CA VAL A 44 14.33 -5.07 14.96
C VAL A 44 13.12 -5.54 15.73
N THR A 45 12.13 -4.69 15.90
CA THR A 45 10.91 -5.00 16.67
C THR A 45 10.22 -6.27 16.17
N LEU A 46 9.58 -6.97 17.06
CA LEU A 46 9.01 -8.32 16.98
C LEU A 46 8.12 -8.67 15.76
N HIS A 47 7.79 -7.72 14.91
CA HIS A 47 6.87 -7.92 13.76
C HIS A 47 7.39 -7.22 12.50
N SER A 48 8.68 -7.37 12.20
CA SER A 48 9.27 -6.73 11.02
C SER A 48 9.58 -7.77 9.95
N ASP A 49 9.14 -7.51 8.74
CA ASP A 49 9.44 -8.32 7.56
C ASP A 49 10.50 -7.64 6.68
N VAL A 50 11.41 -8.43 6.12
CA VAL A 50 12.32 -7.92 5.10
C VAL A 50 11.62 -7.93 3.75
N LYS A 51 11.56 -6.77 3.11
CA LYS A 51 11.18 -6.67 1.71
C LYS A 51 12.40 -6.74 0.82
N VAL A 52 12.29 -7.50 -0.24
CA VAL A 52 13.32 -7.65 -1.27
C VAL A 52 12.80 -7.11 -2.58
N ILE A 53 13.46 -6.10 -3.13
CA ILE A 53 13.16 -5.56 -4.46
C ILE A 53 14.37 -5.82 -5.34
N ILE A 54 14.18 -6.58 -6.41
CA ILE A 54 15.20 -6.86 -7.41
C ILE A 54 14.85 -6.09 -8.69
N ARG A 55 15.79 -5.31 -9.22
CA ARG A 55 15.62 -4.61 -10.50
C ARG A 55 16.66 -5.09 -11.50
N ASN A 56 16.23 -5.39 -12.72
CA ASN A 56 17.14 -5.74 -13.79
C ASN A 56 17.89 -4.49 -14.34
N LYS A 57 18.80 -4.66 -15.30
CA LYS A 57 19.59 -3.58 -15.91
C LYS A 57 18.73 -2.44 -16.49
N LYS A 58 17.50 -2.72 -16.89
CA LYS A 58 16.57 -1.72 -17.45
C LYS A 58 15.74 -0.99 -16.36
N GLY A 59 15.99 -1.30 -15.07
CA GLY A 59 15.21 -0.77 -13.95
C GLY A 59 13.90 -1.51 -13.69
N ASN A 60 13.52 -2.47 -14.52
CA ASN A 60 12.30 -3.24 -14.33
C ASN A 60 12.44 -4.17 -13.12
N ILE A 61 11.36 -4.29 -12.36
CA ILE A 61 11.31 -5.15 -11.19
C ILE A 61 11.19 -6.60 -11.64
N VAL A 62 11.93 -7.44 -10.92
CA VAL A 62 11.90 -8.89 -11.06
C VAL A 62 11.34 -9.48 -9.79
N PHE A 63 10.25 -10.21 -9.91
CA PHE A 63 9.60 -10.87 -8.79
C PHE A 63 10.16 -12.29 -8.63
N PRO A 64 10.74 -12.62 -7.44
CA PRO A 64 11.12 -14.00 -7.15
C PRO A 64 9.90 -14.93 -7.19
N VAL A 65 10.12 -16.15 -7.67
CA VAL A 65 9.10 -17.22 -7.60
C VAL A 65 8.96 -17.70 -6.16
N GLU A 66 10.05 -17.68 -5.41
CA GLU A 66 10.12 -18.09 -4.03
C GLU A 66 11.15 -17.23 -3.29
N ILE A 67 10.89 -16.92 -2.02
CA ILE A 67 11.82 -16.22 -1.13
C ILE A 67 11.88 -16.98 0.18
N THR A 68 13.09 -17.35 0.59
CA THR A 68 13.37 -18.06 1.85
C THR A 68 14.50 -17.39 2.63
N GLY A 69 14.72 -17.79 3.87
CA GLY A 69 15.81 -17.29 4.72
C GLY A 69 15.35 -16.34 5.82
N ASP A 70 16.21 -15.40 6.19
CA ASP A 70 16.01 -14.46 7.30
C ASP A 70 15.01 -13.35 6.92
N LEU A 71 13.71 -13.65 6.92
CA LEU A 71 12.65 -12.75 6.49
C LEU A 71 11.82 -12.19 7.63
N LYS A 72 11.77 -12.88 8.77
CA LYS A 72 10.86 -12.55 9.91
C LYS A 72 11.59 -12.62 11.24
N ASN A 73 11.08 -11.89 12.23
CA ASN A 73 11.59 -11.92 13.62
C ASN A 73 13.09 -11.66 13.72
N LEU A 74 13.55 -10.66 13.03
CA LEU A 74 14.95 -10.36 12.85
C LEU A 74 15.60 -9.93 14.17
N LYS A 75 16.60 -10.67 14.62
CA LYS A 75 17.51 -10.27 15.70
C LYS A 75 18.77 -9.64 15.09
N SER A 76 19.41 -8.73 15.84
CA SER A 76 20.73 -8.22 15.44
C SER A 76 21.70 -9.37 15.17
N GLY A 77 22.58 -9.19 14.22
CA GLY A 77 23.57 -10.19 13.84
C GLY A 77 24.11 -9.97 12.43
N ASN A 78 25.24 -10.61 12.18
CA ASN A 78 25.93 -10.52 10.90
C ASN A 78 25.59 -11.72 10.01
N LYS A 79 25.78 -11.53 8.70
CA LYS A 79 25.62 -12.59 7.68
C LYS A 79 24.22 -13.21 7.64
N LYS A 80 23.19 -12.43 7.90
CA LYS A 80 21.82 -12.85 7.62
C LYS A 80 21.66 -13.11 6.12
N GLN A 81 20.86 -14.09 5.75
CA GLN A 81 20.72 -14.49 4.35
C GLN A 81 19.28 -14.56 3.90
N ILE A 82 19.04 -14.08 2.69
CA ILE A 82 17.81 -14.27 1.95
C ILE A 82 18.14 -14.92 0.63
N ILE A 83 17.38 -15.95 0.29
CA ILE A 83 17.50 -16.70 -0.95
C ILE A 83 16.26 -16.45 -1.79
N CYS A 84 16.46 -15.89 -2.99
CA CYS A 84 15.40 -15.58 -3.93
C CYS A 84 15.54 -16.50 -5.16
N LYS A 85 14.57 -17.36 -5.38
CA LYS A 85 14.48 -18.17 -6.59
C LYS A 85 13.84 -17.34 -7.70
N LEU A 86 14.55 -17.13 -8.79
CA LEU A 86 14.13 -16.29 -9.91
C LEU A 86 13.55 -17.13 -11.04
N ASN A 87 12.62 -16.57 -11.80
CA ASN A 87 12.13 -17.25 -12.98
C ASN A 87 13.24 -17.25 -14.06
N PRO A 88 13.59 -18.40 -14.66
CA PRO A 88 14.59 -18.48 -15.72
C PRO A 88 14.29 -17.56 -16.93
N LYS A 89 13.01 -17.23 -17.15
CA LYS A 89 12.58 -16.32 -18.23
C LYS A 89 13.02 -14.87 -18.02
N ASP A 90 13.28 -14.47 -16.77
CA ASP A 90 13.63 -13.08 -16.43
C ASP A 90 15.06 -12.71 -16.86
N LYS A 91 15.87 -13.67 -17.31
CA LYS A 91 17.23 -13.50 -17.85
C LYS A 91 18.07 -12.49 -17.11
N ILE A 92 18.07 -12.55 -15.78
CA ILE A 92 18.91 -11.69 -14.96
C ILE A 92 20.36 -12.13 -15.15
N LYS A 93 21.07 -11.36 -15.96
CA LYS A 93 22.54 -11.47 -16.09
C LYS A 93 23.15 -10.50 -15.06
N ASN A 94 24.41 -10.65 -14.75
CA ASN A 94 25.27 -10.00 -13.74
C ASN A 94 25.07 -8.47 -13.45
N LYS A 95 24.04 -7.81 -14.01
CA LYS A 95 23.71 -6.40 -13.78
C LYS A 95 22.28 -6.29 -13.27
N PHE A 96 22.14 -6.29 -11.97
CA PHE A 96 20.88 -6.07 -11.25
C PHE A 96 21.15 -5.28 -9.97
N SER A 97 20.16 -4.59 -9.47
CA SER A 97 20.18 -3.97 -8.14
C SER A 97 19.23 -4.69 -7.20
N VAL A 98 19.59 -4.72 -5.93
CA VAL A 98 18.76 -5.26 -4.85
C VAL A 98 18.60 -4.19 -3.80
N VAL A 99 17.37 -3.93 -3.41
CA VAL A 99 17.02 -3.09 -2.27
C VAL A 99 16.40 -3.99 -1.22
N LEU A 100 16.97 -3.95 -0.02
CA LEU A 100 16.38 -4.58 1.16
C LEU A 100 15.83 -3.47 2.05
N SER A 101 14.63 -3.62 2.52
CA SER A 101 14.05 -2.73 3.52
C SER A 101 13.41 -3.55 4.62
N ILE A 102 13.57 -3.09 5.86
CA ILE A 102 12.78 -3.61 6.98
C ILE A 102 11.54 -2.74 7.06
N ASN A 103 10.39 -3.38 6.89
CA ASN A 103 9.14 -2.74 7.23
C ASN A 103 8.63 -3.40 8.51
N PRO A 104 8.08 -2.64 9.47
CA PRO A 104 7.20 -3.25 10.45
C PRO A 104 6.17 -4.06 9.68
N SER A 105 5.92 -5.30 10.09
CA SER A 105 5.09 -6.22 9.31
C SER A 105 3.79 -5.54 8.91
N LEU A 106 3.40 -5.69 7.65
CA LEU A 106 2.01 -5.53 7.26
C LEU A 106 1.19 -6.32 8.27
N ASP A 107 0.18 -5.70 8.83
CA ASP A 107 -0.64 -6.33 9.87
C ASP A 107 -1.00 -7.75 9.42
N SER A 108 -0.36 -8.74 10.06
CA SER A 108 -0.60 -10.16 9.78
C SER A 108 -2.06 -10.57 10.00
N THR A 109 -2.86 -9.65 10.53
CA THR A 109 -4.29 -9.84 10.74
C THR A 109 -5.12 -9.58 9.49
N ILE A 110 -4.59 -8.91 8.45
CA ILE A 110 -5.30 -8.78 7.16
C ILE A 110 -5.21 -10.10 6.39
N ILE A 111 -6.35 -10.70 6.13
CA ILE A 111 -6.45 -11.98 5.44
C ILE A 111 -6.69 -11.74 3.95
N TYR A 112 -5.71 -12.13 3.13
CA TYR A 112 -5.84 -12.17 1.68
C TYR A 112 -6.19 -13.60 1.24
N PRO A 113 -7.33 -13.81 0.54
CA PRO A 113 -7.70 -15.13 0.05
C PRO A 113 -6.61 -15.73 -0.84
N LYS A 114 -6.24 -17.00 -0.56
CA LYS A 114 -5.14 -17.69 -1.27
C LYS A 114 -5.49 -18.15 -2.67
N ASP A 115 -6.77 -18.29 -2.96
CA ASP A 115 -7.35 -18.70 -4.24
C ASP A 115 -7.38 -17.58 -5.29
N HIS A 116 -7.00 -16.36 -4.90
CA HIS A 116 -6.96 -15.21 -5.80
C HIS A 116 -5.55 -14.97 -6.37
N ASN A 117 -5.49 -14.71 -7.66
CA ASN A 117 -4.24 -14.37 -8.34
C ASN A 117 -3.91 -12.88 -8.14
N TYR A 118 -3.28 -12.56 -7.02
CA TYR A 118 -2.78 -11.21 -6.78
C TYR A 118 -1.57 -10.90 -7.63
N GLY A 119 -1.62 -9.76 -8.32
CA GLY A 119 -0.44 -9.10 -8.85
C GLY A 119 0.16 -8.14 -7.84
N PHE A 120 1.15 -7.37 -8.29
CA PHE A 120 1.80 -6.34 -7.47
C PHE A 120 2.08 -5.09 -8.27
N VAL A 121 2.05 -3.94 -7.60
CA VAL A 121 2.55 -2.67 -8.11
C VAL A 121 3.48 -2.05 -7.08
N ILE A 122 4.49 -1.33 -7.54
CA ILE A 122 5.46 -0.63 -6.69
C ILE A 122 5.40 0.85 -7.04
N ASP A 123 5.31 1.68 -6.01
CA ASP A 123 5.38 3.12 -6.19
C ASP A 123 6.82 3.66 -6.21
N GLN A 124 6.97 4.96 -6.37
CA GLN A 124 8.27 5.62 -6.47
C GLN A 124 9.02 5.67 -5.12
N GLU A 125 8.32 5.41 -4.01
CA GLU A 125 8.92 5.26 -2.66
C GLU A 125 9.31 3.81 -2.35
N ASN A 126 9.18 2.89 -3.35
CA ASN A 126 9.40 1.45 -3.23
C ASN A 126 8.41 0.74 -2.29
N GLU A 127 7.24 1.35 -2.01
CA GLU A 127 6.15 0.63 -1.37
C GLU A 127 5.50 -0.33 -2.35
N ILE A 128 5.24 -1.55 -1.87
CA ILE A 128 4.62 -2.63 -2.65
C ILE A 128 3.16 -2.75 -2.25
N TYR A 129 2.29 -2.79 -3.24
CA TYR A 129 0.86 -3.00 -3.05
C TYR A 129 0.41 -4.22 -3.84
N ARG A 130 -0.41 -5.06 -3.22
CA ARG A 130 -1.11 -6.12 -3.95
C ARG A 130 -2.10 -5.51 -4.91
N THR A 131 -2.29 -6.18 -6.04
CA THR A 131 -3.29 -5.80 -7.03
C THR A 131 -4.17 -6.98 -7.38
N ILE A 132 -5.41 -6.70 -7.75
CA ILE A 132 -6.40 -7.72 -8.13
C ILE A 132 -7.16 -7.29 -9.37
N LYS A 133 -7.42 -8.24 -10.27
CA LYS A 133 -8.27 -8.00 -11.42
C LYS A 133 -9.73 -8.30 -11.06
N ILE A 134 -10.60 -7.32 -11.28
CA ILE A 134 -12.05 -7.44 -11.09
C ILE A 134 -12.71 -7.00 -12.39
N GLY A 135 -13.33 -7.92 -13.10
CA GLY A 135 -13.82 -7.67 -14.46
C GLY A 135 -12.67 -7.25 -15.38
N ASN A 136 -12.81 -6.09 -16.02
CA ASN A 136 -11.77 -5.51 -16.89
C ASN A 136 -10.86 -4.51 -16.19
N GLN A 137 -11.07 -4.23 -14.90
CA GLN A 137 -10.26 -3.29 -14.15
C GLN A 137 -9.21 -4.02 -13.29
N ILE A 138 -8.04 -3.41 -13.09
CA ILE A 138 -7.04 -3.88 -12.14
C ILE A 138 -6.93 -2.86 -11.02
N TRP A 139 -7.27 -3.26 -9.81
CA TRP A 139 -7.32 -2.43 -8.61
C TRP A 139 -6.16 -2.74 -7.66
N MET A 140 -5.69 -1.75 -6.92
CA MET A 140 -4.93 -2.05 -5.71
C MET A 140 -5.84 -2.78 -4.71
N ALA A 141 -5.31 -3.80 -4.02
CA ALA A 141 -5.99 -4.49 -2.93
C ALA A 141 -5.63 -3.90 -1.56
N GLU A 142 -4.92 -2.79 -1.55
CA GLU A 142 -4.45 -2.06 -0.38
C GLU A 142 -4.64 -0.55 -0.58
N ASN A 143 -4.85 0.18 0.51
CA ASN A 143 -4.89 1.64 0.47
C ASN A 143 -3.48 2.21 0.32
N LEU A 144 -3.39 3.35 -0.35
CA LEU A 144 -2.13 4.03 -0.62
C LEU A 144 -1.43 4.49 0.67
N ARG A 145 -0.08 4.38 0.67
CA ARG A 145 0.80 4.75 1.80
C ARG A 145 1.91 5.71 1.38
N LYS A 146 1.69 6.47 0.33
CA LYS A 146 2.71 7.34 -0.27
C LYS A 146 2.77 8.69 0.43
N THR A 147 3.98 9.23 0.57
CA THR A 147 4.25 10.48 1.30
C THR A 147 4.72 11.63 0.40
N HIS A 148 5.06 11.34 -0.86
CA HIS A 148 5.50 12.31 -1.86
C HIS A 148 4.67 12.20 -3.13
N PHE A 149 4.55 13.31 -3.85
CA PHE A 149 4.05 13.29 -5.22
C PHE A 149 5.00 12.55 -6.16
N ASN A 150 4.53 12.23 -7.37
CA ASN A 150 5.33 11.51 -8.36
C ASN A 150 6.55 12.32 -8.84
N THR A 151 6.53 13.62 -8.67
CA THR A 151 7.63 14.57 -8.94
C THR A 151 8.71 14.56 -7.84
N GLY A 152 8.46 13.89 -6.71
CA GLY A 152 9.40 13.78 -5.59
C GLY A 152 9.19 14.79 -4.47
N GLU A 153 8.28 15.76 -4.64
CA GLU A 153 7.97 16.73 -3.58
C GLU A 153 7.17 16.09 -2.46
N LYS A 154 7.56 16.40 -1.24
CA LYS A 154 6.92 15.90 -0.03
C LYS A 154 5.53 16.50 0.15
N ILE A 155 4.56 15.66 0.47
CA ILE A 155 3.24 16.08 0.92
C ILE A 155 3.33 16.40 2.42
N ASN A 156 2.61 17.42 2.87
CA ASN A 156 2.61 17.82 4.27
C ASN A 156 1.98 16.73 5.16
N PHE A 157 2.72 16.25 6.16
CA PHE A 157 2.22 15.29 7.13
C PHE A 157 1.64 16.01 8.35
N ILE A 158 0.39 15.76 8.68
CA ILE A 158 -0.25 16.25 9.89
C ILE A 158 -0.11 15.17 10.98
N ALA A 159 0.76 15.44 11.94
CA ALA A 159 1.07 14.51 13.04
C ALA A 159 0.20 14.74 14.28
N GLU A 160 -0.49 15.86 14.37
CA GLU A 160 -1.31 16.26 15.51
C GLU A 160 -2.55 17.00 15.04
N LYS A 161 -3.65 16.81 15.76
CA LYS A 161 -4.93 17.42 15.41
C LYS A 161 -4.88 18.96 15.36
N GLU A 162 -4.13 19.54 16.28
CA GLU A 162 -3.96 21.00 16.43
C GLU A 162 -3.28 21.64 15.21
N ASN A 163 -2.52 20.85 14.45
CA ASN A 163 -1.83 21.28 13.23
C ASN A 163 -2.73 21.20 11.98
N LEU A 164 -3.95 20.67 12.11
CA LEU A 164 -4.90 20.60 11.02
C LEU A 164 -5.46 22.01 10.75
N LYS A 165 -5.07 22.56 9.62
CA LYS A 165 -5.66 23.81 9.11
C LYS A 165 -6.56 23.44 7.94
N PRO A 166 -7.89 23.49 8.12
CA PRO A 166 -8.82 23.29 7.03
C PRO A 166 -8.67 24.47 6.08
N SER A 167 -7.99 24.34 5.03
CA SER A 167 -8.07 25.14 3.80
C SER A 167 -6.90 24.84 2.86
N ALA A 168 -7.19 24.63 1.60
CA ALA A 168 -6.31 24.75 0.43
C ALA A 168 -4.97 23.97 0.40
N ASN A 169 -4.51 23.35 1.48
CA ASN A 169 -3.21 22.71 1.53
C ASN A 169 -3.30 21.19 1.32
N SER A 170 -2.46 20.68 0.42
CA SER A 170 -2.26 19.25 0.27
C SER A 170 -1.65 18.67 1.56
N PHE A 171 -2.36 17.73 2.20
CA PHE A 171 -1.87 17.04 3.38
C PHE A 171 -2.23 15.55 3.38
N PHE A 172 -1.50 14.80 4.19
CA PHE A 172 -1.89 13.45 4.59
C PHE A 172 -1.70 13.26 6.11
N THR A 173 -2.42 12.29 6.66
CA THR A 173 -2.27 11.88 8.06
C THR A 173 -2.53 10.38 8.22
N ALA A 174 -2.21 9.86 9.40
CA ALA A 174 -2.53 8.50 9.82
C ALA A 174 -3.76 8.48 10.73
N TYR A 175 -4.37 7.31 10.93
CA TYR A 175 -5.48 7.14 11.87
C TYR A 175 -5.08 7.58 13.29
N ASN A 176 -5.90 8.42 13.90
CA ASN A 176 -5.61 9.05 15.18
C ASN A 176 -4.25 9.76 15.25
N PHE A 177 -3.75 10.23 14.13
CA PHE A 177 -2.43 10.85 13.99
C PHE A 177 -1.26 9.94 14.42
N ASP A 178 -1.53 8.65 14.63
CA ASP A 178 -0.52 7.65 14.99
C ASP A 178 0.15 7.10 13.72
N SER A 179 1.39 7.49 13.53
CA SER A 179 2.19 7.07 12.38
C SER A 179 2.40 5.56 12.25
N LEU A 180 2.10 4.76 13.29
CA LEU A 180 2.21 3.30 13.24
C LEU A 180 0.99 2.64 12.59
N THR A 181 -0.14 3.33 12.53
CA THR A 181 -1.40 2.76 12.02
C THR A 181 -1.50 2.73 10.50
N TYR A 182 -0.68 3.52 9.78
CA TYR A 182 -0.79 3.66 8.31
C TYR A 182 -0.52 2.37 7.55
N LYS A 183 0.28 1.48 8.10
CA LYS A 183 0.65 0.22 7.43
C LYS A 183 -0.54 -0.68 7.18
N LYS A 184 -1.49 -0.65 8.09
CA LYS A 184 -2.74 -1.37 7.98
C LYS A 184 -3.77 -0.60 7.18
N LYS A 185 -4.06 0.61 7.61
CA LYS A 185 -5.20 1.39 7.10
C LYS A 185 -4.88 2.21 5.84
N GLY A 186 -3.60 2.42 5.52
CA GLY A 186 -3.17 3.45 4.60
C GLY A 186 -3.21 4.83 5.23
N PHE A 187 -2.88 5.86 4.46
CA PHE A 187 -3.02 7.24 4.89
C PHE A 187 -4.37 7.84 4.47
N TYR A 188 -4.78 8.87 5.19
CA TYR A 188 -5.90 9.73 4.86
C TYR A 188 -5.35 10.97 4.16
N TYR A 189 -5.83 11.22 2.96
CA TYR A 189 -5.38 12.34 2.12
C TYR A 189 -6.47 13.38 2.00
N SER A 190 -6.09 14.65 1.94
CA SER A 190 -7.00 15.73 1.57
C SER A 190 -7.34 15.66 0.09
N TRP A 191 -8.45 16.27 -0.32
CA TRP A 191 -8.83 16.38 -1.73
C TRP A 191 -7.78 17.10 -2.59
N GLN A 192 -7.06 18.06 -2.03
CA GLN A 192 -5.99 18.79 -2.73
C GLN A 192 -4.88 17.85 -3.21
N VAL A 193 -4.61 16.76 -2.48
CA VAL A 193 -3.68 15.71 -2.95
C VAL A 193 -4.27 14.92 -4.10
N VAL A 194 -5.57 14.62 -4.06
CA VAL A 194 -6.29 13.88 -5.13
C VAL A 194 -6.28 14.63 -6.44
N ASN A 195 -6.49 15.95 -6.40
CA ASN A 195 -6.59 16.82 -7.57
C ASN A 195 -5.26 17.40 -8.03
N ASP A 196 -4.16 17.05 -7.39
CA ASP A 196 -2.84 17.59 -7.71
C ASP A 196 -2.28 16.97 -8.99
N LYS A 197 -1.89 17.84 -9.94
CA LYS A 197 -1.36 17.43 -11.26
C LYS A 197 -0.04 16.64 -11.17
N ARG A 198 0.70 16.77 -10.06
CA ARG A 198 1.93 16.01 -9.81
C ARG A 198 1.66 14.52 -9.62
N GLY A 199 0.41 14.16 -9.29
CA GLY A 199 -0.03 12.79 -9.12
C GLY A 199 0.56 12.08 -7.90
N ILE A 200 -0.13 11.06 -7.41
CA ILE A 200 0.29 10.29 -6.23
C ILE A 200 0.25 8.77 -6.46
N CYS A 201 -0.58 8.28 -7.38
CA CYS A 201 -0.61 6.87 -7.73
C CYS A 201 0.69 6.39 -8.38
N PRO A 202 1.04 5.10 -8.29
CA PRO A 202 2.17 4.54 -9.03
C PRO A 202 2.09 4.85 -10.53
N LEU A 203 3.23 4.84 -11.24
CA LEU A 203 3.26 5.08 -12.68
C LEU A 203 2.40 4.03 -13.44
N GLY A 204 1.55 4.49 -14.36
CA GLY A 204 0.58 3.66 -15.07
C GLY A 204 -0.66 3.33 -14.23
N TRP A 205 -0.90 4.12 -13.17
CA TRP A 205 -2.06 4.04 -12.27
C TRP A 205 -2.58 5.43 -11.96
N HIS A 206 -3.87 5.52 -11.72
CA HIS A 206 -4.52 6.78 -11.35
C HIS A 206 -5.52 6.61 -10.20
N ILE A 207 -5.92 7.73 -9.60
CA ILE A 207 -7.02 7.75 -8.63
C ILE A 207 -8.33 7.57 -9.39
N PRO A 208 -9.18 6.60 -9.02
CA PRO A 208 -10.38 6.28 -9.78
C PRO A 208 -11.32 7.48 -9.90
N LYS A 209 -11.91 7.65 -11.08
CA LYS A 209 -13.08 8.50 -11.29
C LYS A 209 -14.33 7.82 -10.73
N ASP A 210 -15.36 8.59 -10.45
CA ASP A 210 -16.66 8.07 -10.02
C ASP A 210 -17.26 7.06 -11.02
N SER A 211 -17.03 7.28 -12.32
CA SER A 211 -17.41 6.33 -13.38
C SER A 211 -16.74 4.97 -13.25
N GLU A 212 -15.50 4.90 -12.74
CA GLU A 212 -14.77 3.65 -12.58
C GLU A 212 -15.22 2.87 -11.35
N TRP A 213 -15.58 3.57 -10.27
CA TRP A 213 -16.29 2.96 -9.14
C TRP A 213 -17.66 2.39 -9.56
N LYS A 214 -18.40 3.10 -10.44
CA LYS A 214 -19.65 2.60 -11.00
C LYS A 214 -19.46 1.37 -11.87
N VAL A 215 -18.36 1.31 -12.65
CA VAL A 215 -18.00 0.10 -13.42
C VAL A 215 -17.72 -1.09 -12.48
N LEU A 216 -16.95 -0.88 -11.40
CA LEU A 216 -16.73 -1.89 -10.37
C LEU A 216 -18.04 -2.40 -9.76
N ALA A 217 -18.91 -1.49 -9.35
CA ALA A 217 -20.21 -1.84 -8.76
C ALA A 217 -21.09 -2.64 -9.74
N LYS A 218 -21.11 -2.25 -11.01
CA LYS A 218 -21.86 -2.94 -12.08
C LYS A 218 -21.31 -4.35 -12.33
N GLU A 219 -19.98 -4.51 -12.36
CA GLU A 219 -19.32 -5.82 -12.52
C GLU A 219 -19.75 -6.79 -11.40
N LEU A 220 -19.93 -6.26 -10.20
CA LEU A 220 -20.42 -7.04 -9.05
C LEU A 220 -21.94 -7.17 -9.00
N LYS A 221 -22.65 -6.80 -10.08
CA LYS A 221 -24.11 -6.87 -10.25
C LYS A 221 -24.91 -6.08 -9.22
N ASN A 222 -24.30 -5.07 -8.60
CA ASN A 222 -24.88 -4.28 -7.50
C ASN A 222 -25.46 -5.12 -6.33
N GLU A 223 -25.07 -6.40 -6.25
CA GLU A 223 -25.57 -7.33 -5.24
C GLU A 223 -24.46 -7.64 -4.22
N LYS A 224 -24.79 -7.50 -2.94
CA LYS A 224 -23.88 -7.84 -1.84
C LYS A 224 -22.46 -7.27 -2.00
N ILE A 225 -22.30 -6.13 -2.68
CA ILE A 225 -21.01 -5.49 -3.01
C ILE A 225 -20.17 -5.36 -1.75
N VAL A 226 -20.76 -4.91 -0.66
CA VAL A 226 -20.08 -4.69 0.61
C VAL A 226 -19.34 -5.95 1.03
N PHE A 227 -20.00 -7.11 1.04
CA PHE A 227 -19.36 -8.38 1.43
C PHE A 227 -18.33 -8.86 0.41
N LYS A 228 -18.57 -8.67 -0.88
CA LYS A 228 -17.63 -9.06 -1.94
C LYS A 228 -16.31 -8.29 -1.87
N LEU A 229 -16.34 -7.06 -1.39
CA LEU A 229 -15.18 -6.19 -1.30
C LEU A 229 -14.46 -6.24 0.05
N THR A 230 -15.16 -6.56 1.16
CA THR A 230 -14.59 -6.51 2.51
C THR A 230 -13.72 -7.72 2.83
N GLU A 231 -12.65 -7.49 3.59
CA GLU A 231 -11.78 -8.56 4.07
C GLU A 231 -12.51 -9.60 4.95
N ASN A 232 -11.88 -10.77 5.13
CA ASN A 232 -12.49 -11.89 5.87
C ASN A 232 -12.24 -11.85 7.39
N ASN A 233 -11.57 -10.84 7.92
CA ASN A 233 -11.27 -10.79 9.34
C ASN A 233 -12.27 -9.96 10.12
N SER A 234 -13.12 -10.64 10.87
CA SER A 234 -14.15 -10.01 11.72
C SER A 234 -13.57 -9.14 12.85
N SER A 235 -12.32 -9.33 13.24
CA SER A 235 -11.69 -8.54 14.32
C SER A 235 -11.51 -7.06 13.97
N HIS A 236 -11.48 -6.72 12.68
CA HIS A 236 -11.36 -5.35 12.23
C HIS A 236 -12.71 -4.61 12.20
N TRP A 237 -13.80 -5.37 12.08
CA TRP A 237 -15.15 -4.87 11.98
C TRP A 237 -15.86 -5.06 13.34
N LYS A 238 -16.33 -3.99 13.95
CA LYS A 238 -16.97 -4.07 15.27
C LYS A 238 -18.49 -4.15 15.15
N ASN A 239 -19.08 -5.06 15.94
CA ASN A 239 -20.54 -5.18 16.12
C ASN A 239 -21.32 -5.44 14.82
N ILE A 240 -20.78 -6.27 13.93
CA ILE A 240 -21.38 -6.55 12.64
C ILE A 240 -21.39 -8.05 12.42
N GLU A 241 -22.58 -8.58 12.10
CA GLU A 241 -22.71 -9.93 11.57
C GLU A 241 -22.18 -9.98 10.13
N ILE A 242 -21.20 -10.81 9.91
CA ILE A 242 -20.52 -10.94 8.63
C ILE A 242 -21.06 -12.16 7.91
N ASP A 243 -21.59 -11.95 6.68
CA ASP A 243 -21.95 -13.06 5.77
C ASP A 243 -20.66 -13.71 5.25
N SER A 244 -20.24 -14.78 5.91
CA SER A 244 -18.98 -15.47 5.61
C SER A 244 -18.90 -16.09 4.21
N LEU A 245 -20.02 -16.34 3.56
CA LEU A 245 -20.08 -17.04 2.27
C LEU A 245 -19.60 -16.21 1.07
N ASN A 246 -19.71 -14.88 1.16
CA ASN A 246 -19.35 -13.99 0.04
C ASN A 246 -18.22 -13.02 0.38
N GLN A 247 -17.65 -13.11 1.59
CA GLN A 247 -16.69 -12.13 2.07
C GLN A 247 -15.40 -12.20 1.27
N ASN A 248 -14.98 -11.02 0.79
CA ASN A 248 -13.78 -10.84 -0.03
C ASN A 248 -13.69 -11.73 -1.27
N SER A 249 -14.83 -12.13 -1.83
CA SER A 249 -14.87 -13.01 -3.03
C SER A 249 -14.23 -12.36 -4.26
N THR A 250 -13.91 -11.07 -4.22
CA THR A 250 -13.21 -10.36 -5.28
C THR A 250 -11.70 -10.23 -5.05
N GLY A 251 -11.21 -10.47 -3.82
CA GLY A 251 -9.84 -10.17 -3.44
C GLY A 251 -9.55 -8.69 -3.25
N PHE A 252 -10.56 -7.80 -3.28
CA PHE A 252 -10.37 -6.35 -3.10
C PHE A 252 -9.86 -6.00 -1.70
N THR A 253 -10.25 -6.75 -0.67
CA THR A 253 -9.70 -6.70 0.70
C THR A 253 -9.86 -5.31 1.33
N ALA A 254 -11.08 -4.79 1.34
CA ALA A 254 -11.40 -3.54 2.03
C ALA A 254 -11.37 -3.73 3.54
N ILE A 255 -10.69 -2.85 4.25
CA ILE A 255 -10.62 -2.81 5.72
C ILE A 255 -11.31 -1.54 6.25
N PRO A 256 -11.94 -1.56 7.43
CA PRO A 256 -12.69 -0.43 7.94
C PRO A 256 -11.77 0.72 8.35
N THR A 257 -11.67 1.70 7.49
CA THR A 257 -10.86 2.90 7.74
C THR A 257 -11.68 4.04 8.30
N GLY A 258 -12.97 4.12 7.95
CA GLY A 258 -13.73 5.32 8.18
C GLY A 258 -13.20 6.51 7.36
N LEU A 259 -13.50 7.71 7.81
CA LEU A 259 -12.98 8.98 7.28
C LEU A 259 -12.54 9.91 8.41
N MET A 260 -11.68 10.87 8.12
CA MET A 260 -11.35 11.98 8.99
C MET A 260 -12.24 13.18 8.64
N LYS A 261 -12.90 13.75 9.66
CA LYS A 261 -13.70 14.96 9.51
C LYS A 261 -12.83 16.23 9.49
N GLU A 262 -13.43 17.34 9.12
CA GLU A 262 -12.76 18.65 9.06
C GLU A 262 -12.18 19.09 10.40
N ASP A 263 -12.79 18.67 11.51
CA ASP A 263 -12.31 18.92 12.87
C ASP A 263 -11.19 17.97 13.33
N GLY A 264 -10.70 17.09 12.45
CA GLY A 264 -9.68 16.09 12.75
C GLY A 264 -10.19 14.86 13.50
N SER A 265 -11.48 14.79 13.84
CA SER A 265 -12.04 13.57 14.43
C SER A 265 -12.27 12.48 13.37
N PHE A 266 -12.18 11.22 13.76
CA PHE A 266 -12.42 10.10 12.88
C PHE A 266 -13.83 9.52 13.06
N LYS A 267 -14.47 9.16 11.96
CA LYS A 267 -15.84 8.64 11.95
C LYS A 267 -15.87 7.27 11.26
N ASP A 268 -16.74 6.37 11.71
CA ASP A 268 -17.06 5.08 11.11
C ASP A 268 -15.84 4.12 10.92
N THR A 269 -14.82 4.26 11.75
CA THR A 269 -13.51 3.59 11.62
C THR A 269 -13.52 2.08 11.84
N TYR A 270 -14.66 1.51 12.21
CA TYR A 270 -14.85 0.07 12.41
C TYR A 270 -16.04 -0.50 11.65
N THR A 271 -16.74 0.34 10.88
CA THR A 271 -18.00 -0.04 10.21
C THR A 271 -17.99 0.25 8.73
N SER A 272 -17.14 1.19 8.27
CA SER A 272 -17.21 1.67 6.89
C SER A 272 -15.82 1.92 6.30
N CYS A 273 -15.75 1.87 4.99
CA CYS A 273 -14.60 2.31 4.19
C CYS A 273 -15.03 3.46 3.29
N TYR A 274 -14.13 4.40 3.09
CA TYR A 274 -14.32 5.56 2.22
C TYR A 274 -13.09 5.70 1.33
N TRP A 275 -13.28 6.07 0.07
CA TRP A 275 -12.18 6.35 -0.86
C TRP A 275 -12.53 7.55 -1.72
N TRP A 276 -11.57 8.46 -1.83
CA TRP A 276 -11.70 9.54 -2.78
C TRP A 276 -11.88 9.04 -4.21
N SER A 277 -12.68 9.78 -4.96
CA SER A 277 -12.78 9.66 -6.40
C SER A 277 -12.18 10.92 -7.04
N ASN A 278 -11.39 10.77 -8.09
CA ASN A 278 -10.87 11.91 -8.85
C ASN A 278 -11.95 12.52 -9.76
N SER A 279 -13.08 12.85 -9.13
CA SER A 279 -14.22 13.51 -9.79
C SER A 279 -14.68 14.67 -8.92
N HIS A 280 -14.58 15.85 -9.47
CA HIS A 280 -15.13 17.05 -8.85
C HIS A 280 -16.67 17.04 -8.99
N PHE A 281 -17.37 17.52 -8.00
CA PHE A 281 -18.82 17.61 -8.05
C PHE A 281 -19.31 19.06 -8.19
N TYR A 282 -19.11 19.87 -7.16
CA TYR A 282 -19.54 21.26 -7.14
C TYR A 282 -18.82 22.03 -6.05
N ASP A 283 -18.36 23.24 -6.34
CA ASP A 283 -17.63 24.12 -5.41
C ASP A 283 -16.56 23.36 -4.58
N ASN A 284 -16.76 23.29 -3.25
CA ASN A 284 -15.88 22.62 -2.31
C ASN A 284 -16.25 21.15 -2.05
N PHE A 285 -17.07 20.53 -2.91
CA PHE A 285 -17.50 19.15 -2.80
C PHE A 285 -16.93 18.30 -3.92
N SER A 286 -16.49 17.12 -3.56
CA SER A 286 -15.93 16.14 -4.49
C SER A 286 -16.47 14.74 -4.24
N CYS A 287 -16.45 13.92 -5.28
CA CYS A 287 -17.02 12.59 -5.21
C CYS A 287 -16.16 11.65 -4.38
N TYR A 288 -16.81 10.71 -3.70
CA TYR A 288 -16.18 9.59 -3.06
C TYR A 288 -17.05 8.34 -3.15
N PHE A 289 -16.42 7.18 -3.08
CA PHE A 289 -17.10 5.90 -2.96
C PHE A 289 -17.00 5.40 -1.52
N ASN A 290 -18.08 4.84 -1.00
CA ASN A 290 -18.06 4.20 0.31
C ASN A 290 -18.82 2.88 0.33
N ILE A 291 -18.38 2.01 1.23
CA ILE A 291 -19.11 0.82 1.66
C ILE A 291 -19.33 0.90 3.17
N ASP A 292 -20.52 0.53 3.59
CA ASP A 292 -20.92 0.51 5.00
C ASP A 292 -21.47 -0.87 5.34
N LEU A 293 -20.73 -1.60 6.17
CA LEU A 293 -21.08 -2.95 6.54
C LEU A 293 -22.28 -2.99 7.53
N LYS A 294 -22.46 -1.93 8.32
CA LYS A 294 -23.57 -1.82 9.26
C LYS A 294 -24.93 -1.74 8.54
N THR A 295 -24.99 -0.92 7.50
CA THR A 295 -26.20 -0.77 6.67
C THR A 295 -26.23 -1.76 5.49
N LYS A 296 -25.13 -2.48 5.27
CA LYS A 296 -24.92 -3.42 4.15
C LYS A 296 -25.05 -2.73 2.78
N ASN A 297 -24.79 -1.42 2.73
CA ASN A 297 -24.92 -0.59 1.54
C ASN A 297 -23.58 -0.05 1.04
N HIS A 298 -23.55 0.26 -0.23
CA HIS A 298 -22.49 1.06 -0.85
C HIS A 298 -23.13 2.31 -1.47
N ALA A 299 -22.33 3.35 -1.60
CA ALA A 299 -22.82 4.59 -2.21
C ALA A 299 -21.72 5.36 -2.93
N HIS A 300 -22.15 6.08 -3.96
CA HIS A 300 -21.43 7.18 -4.61
C HIS A 300 -21.94 8.46 -4.01
N GLN A 301 -21.11 9.18 -3.30
CA GLN A 301 -21.51 10.36 -2.54
C GLN A 301 -20.58 11.53 -2.82
N ASN A 302 -20.96 12.69 -2.31
CA ASN A 302 -20.16 13.91 -2.37
C ASN A 302 -19.85 14.37 -0.96
N GLY A 303 -18.62 14.77 -0.74
CA GLY A 303 -18.13 15.26 0.54
C GLY A 303 -17.31 16.51 0.41
N ASN A 304 -17.24 17.28 1.51
CA ASN A 304 -16.40 18.45 1.58
C ASN A 304 -14.93 18.07 1.32
N GLN A 305 -14.23 18.88 0.55
CA GLN A 305 -12.81 18.68 0.18
C GLN A 305 -11.84 18.77 1.36
N ASN A 306 -12.30 19.26 2.52
CA ASN A 306 -11.52 19.29 3.77
C ASN A 306 -11.55 17.95 4.53
N LEU A 307 -12.33 16.97 4.08
CA LEU A 307 -12.29 15.62 4.66
C LEU A 307 -10.97 14.92 4.32
N GLY A 308 -10.58 14.00 5.18
CA GLY A 308 -9.46 13.09 4.92
C GLY A 308 -9.99 11.69 4.62
N MET A 309 -9.63 11.12 3.46
CA MET A 309 -10.01 9.76 3.10
C MET A 309 -8.84 9.01 2.46
N PRO A 310 -8.82 7.67 2.60
CA PRO A 310 -7.88 6.83 1.86
C PRO A 310 -8.03 6.98 0.33
N ILE A 311 -6.95 6.63 -0.35
CA ILE A 311 -6.86 6.50 -1.80
C ILE A 311 -6.59 5.04 -2.14
N ARG A 312 -7.24 4.55 -3.20
CA ARG A 312 -6.97 3.24 -3.77
C ARG A 312 -6.90 3.38 -5.28
N CYS A 313 -5.73 3.17 -5.87
CA CYS A 313 -5.52 3.42 -7.29
C CYS A 313 -6.06 2.26 -8.17
N VAL A 314 -6.41 2.60 -9.40
CA VAL A 314 -6.77 1.70 -10.48
C VAL A 314 -5.75 1.84 -11.62
N LYS A 315 -5.50 0.76 -12.34
CA LYS A 315 -4.54 0.74 -13.45
C LYS A 315 -5.13 1.43 -14.68
N ASP A 316 -4.27 2.19 -15.42
CA ASP A 316 -4.60 2.87 -16.68
C ASP A 316 -5.02 1.88 -17.78
#